data_45299d6109693f064ebf1f7bfb1dbb4a
#
_entry.id   45299d6109693f064ebf1f7bfb1dbb4a
#
_cell.length_a   1.000
_cell.length_b   1.000
_cell.length_c   1.000
_cell.angle_alpha   90.00
_cell.angle_beta   90.00
_cell.angle_gamma   90.00
#
_symmetry.space_group_name_H-M   'P 1'
#
loop_
_entity.id
_entity.type
_entity.pdbx_description
1 polymer ?
#
loop_
_entity_poly.entity_id
_entity_poly.type
_entity_poly.pdbx_seq_one_letter_code
_entity_poly.pdbx_strand_id
1 'polypeptide(L)'
;MRHLGRFASLGLVASFATIVVAVTEVHSSPRGDRGRSTERGAALVPQVRSLLAAKCFACHGPDEATRQAGLRLDTIEGQRADLGDGFVSIVPGDAEASEVFARVLEEDPDLRMPPPEAHPRGLSSDEVDLLRTWIEAGAPWGAHWAFLPPSSESTAHSLRETIDLEIAERLHLAGLEPHGRAEAAAQLRRVSLDLIGLPPSAEEVEAFLADPSDAAYGAAVDRLLASPRFGERWARWWLDLARYADSKGYEKDDGRTVWPYRDWVIRAFNEDMPLDRFAMEQLAGDLLPDATDETRLATSFHRQTMNNDEGGTSDEEFRVAAVVDRVNTTMEVFQGLTAACAQCHTHKFDPITHEEYFRLFAIFNQTADADTPDEKPTLAMKVDLAWLDAPLEAKVPVLERVAEEARRETRILAGGSFLSPTELVEPGVPAVLLADRIGVSMPRDRLELAAFLFAAENPLTARVLANRIWAELFGTGIVETVEDFGIQGSPPSHPELLDALANALREQGWSLKRFLREVVTSET
;
A
#
# COMPACT_ATOMS: atom_id res chain seq x y z
N MET A 1 -51.88 68.26 0.87
CA MET A 1 -51.87 69.39 1.82
C MET A 1 -50.40 69.59 2.18
N ARG A 2 -49.74 70.63 1.61
CA ARG A 2 -49.36 71.91 2.24
C ARG A 2 -48.31 71.67 3.35
N HIS A 3 -47.12 72.24 3.46
CA HIS A 3 -46.46 73.48 2.96
C HIS A 3 -44.94 73.30 3.29
N LEU A 4 -44.02 73.58 2.41
CA LEU A 4 -43.32 74.86 2.17
C LEU A 4 -42.64 75.53 3.38
N GLY A 5 -41.32 75.73 3.24
CA GLY A 5 -40.74 77.01 3.53
C GLY A 5 -39.30 76.87 4.06
N ARG A 6 -38.33 77.15 3.31
CA ARG A 6 -37.53 78.39 2.99
C ARG A 6 -36.31 78.64 3.91
N PHE A 7 -35.14 78.60 3.24
CA PHE A 7 -34.05 79.58 3.20
C PHE A 7 -33.52 80.25 4.50
N ALA A 8 -32.24 80.11 4.71
CA ALA A 8 -31.32 81.26 4.73
C ALA A 8 -29.83 80.84 4.79
N SER A 9 -29.07 81.48 3.96
CA SER A 9 -27.63 81.45 3.79
C SER A 9 -26.89 82.36 4.79
N LEU A 10 -25.62 82.19 4.95
CA LEU A 10 -24.41 82.97 5.29
C LEU A 10 -23.59 82.24 6.33
N GLY A 11 -22.30 82.08 6.16
CA GLY A 11 -21.22 82.88 5.93
C GLY A 11 -19.94 82.09 6.11
N LEU A 12 -19.02 82.37 5.25
CA LEU A 12 -17.64 81.90 5.13
C LEU A 12 -16.80 82.30 6.33
N VAL A 13 -16.06 81.34 6.96
CA VAL A 13 -14.74 81.65 7.56
C VAL A 13 -13.83 80.42 7.35
N ALA A 14 -12.76 80.62 6.60
CA ALA A 14 -11.71 79.66 6.39
C ALA A 14 -10.77 79.68 7.60
N SER A 15 -10.55 78.50 8.19
CA SER A 15 -9.39 78.29 9.10
C SER A 15 -8.59 77.12 8.59
N PHE A 16 -7.37 77.43 8.09
CA PHE A 16 -6.39 76.43 7.76
C PHE A 16 -5.86 75.80 9.07
N ALA A 17 -6.20 74.54 9.32
CA ALA A 17 -5.54 73.70 10.32
C ALA A 17 -4.61 72.73 9.57
N THR A 18 -3.32 72.94 9.76
CA THR A 18 -2.24 72.06 9.28
C THR A 18 -2.33 70.72 10.03
N ILE A 19 -2.80 69.66 9.34
CA ILE A 19 -2.75 68.30 9.87
C ILE A 19 -1.36 67.75 9.56
N VAL A 20 -0.52 67.60 10.59
CA VAL A 20 0.71 66.80 10.55
C VAL A 20 0.28 65.33 10.52
N VAL A 21 0.36 64.70 9.37
CA VAL A 21 0.21 63.24 9.25
C VAL A 21 1.49 62.60 9.75
N ALA A 22 1.47 62.08 10.98
CA ALA A 22 2.50 61.17 11.45
C ALA A 22 2.38 59.88 10.65
N VAL A 23 3.30 59.63 9.73
CA VAL A 23 3.49 58.34 9.07
C VAL A 23 4.05 57.39 10.13
N THR A 24 3.16 56.62 10.77
CA THR A 24 3.56 55.42 11.50
C THR A 24 3.96 54.39 10.48
N GLU A 25 5.26 54.13 10.35
CA GLU A 25 5.76 52.93 9.69
C GLU A 25 5.15 51.70 10.35
N VAL A 26 4.16 51.10 9.70
CA VAL A 26 3.69 49.78 10.06
C VAL A 26 4.79 48.83 9.64
N HIS A 27 5.60 48.40 10.60
CA HIS A 27 6.45 47.23 10.45
C HIS A 27 5.55 46.04 10.10
N SER A 28 5.48 45.70 8.82
CA SER A 28 4.90 44.46 8.34
C SER A 28 5.74 43.31 8.90
N SER A 29 5.25 42.68 9.92
CA SER A 29 5.82 41.42 10.43
C SER A 29 5.86 40.39 9.28
N PRO A 30 6.91 39.58 9.15
CA PRO A 30 7.07 38.62 8.08
C PRO A 30 6.16 37.37 8.34
N ARG A 31 4.85 37.54 8.19
CA ARG A 31 3.91 36.40 8.22
C ARG A 31 3.88 35.59 6.93
N GLY A 32 4.37 36.13 5.82
CA GLY A 32 4.41 35.45 4.53
C GLY A 32 5.56 34.46 4.35
N ASP A 33 6.64 34.62 5.12
CA ASP A 33 7.85 33.80 4.93
C ASP A 33 7.79 32.49 5.73
N ARG A 34 7.15 32.51 6.91
CA ARG A 34 6.97 31.30 7.74
C ARG A 34 6.03 30.27 7.08
N GLY A 35 4.99 30.70 6.39
CA GLY A 35 4.08 29.80 5.69
C GLY A 35 4.78 29.03 4.55
N ARG A 36 5.53 29.73 3.71
CA ARG A 36 6.30 29.11 2.60
C ARG A 36 7.42 28.20 3.10
N SER A 37 8.07 28.54 4.22
CA SER A 37 9.09 27.68 4.83
C SER A 37 8.50 26.36 5.33
N THR A 38 7.34 26.40 5.98
CA THR A 38 6.67 25.19 6.49
C THR A 38 6.15 24.30 5.38
N GLU A 39 5.58 24.86 4.30
CA GLU A 39 5.15 24.12 3.12
C GLU A 39 6.33 23.44 2.41
N ARG A 40 7.44 24.18 2.25
CA ARG A 40 8.68 23.62 1.68
C ARG A 40 9.23 22.49 2.55
N GLY A 41 9.23 22.65 3.87
CA GLY A 41 9.66 21.61 4.80
C GLY A 41 8.79 20.35 4.72
N ALA A 42 7.47 20.51 4.63
CA ALA A 42 6.53 19.42 4.51
C ALA A 42 6.78 18.58 3.23
N ALA A 43 7.10 19.22 2.12
CA ALA A 43 7.45 18.54 0.87
C ALA A 43 8.74 17.70 0.96
N LEU A 44 9.62 17.96 1.93
CA LEU A 44 10.85 17.20 2.15
C LEU A 44 10.67 15.99 3.08
N VAL A 45 9.54 15.90 3.80
CA VAL A 45 9.31 14.83 4.80
C VAL A 45 9.50 13.42 4.23
N PRO A 46 8.98 13.05 3.06
CA PRO A 46 9.20 11.71 2.51
C PRO A 46 10.68 11.38 2.31
N GLN A 47 11.44 12.30 1.73
CA GLN A 47 12.87 12.13 1.45
C GLN A 47 13.69 12.05 2.73
N VAL A 48 13.41 12.94 3.71
CA VAL A 48 14.08 12.90 5.03
C VAL A 48 13.73 11.62 5.79
N ARG A 49 12.49 11.17 5.73
CA ARG A 49 12.08 9.90 6.36
C ARG A 49 12.85 8.72 5.77
N SER A 50 12.96 8.62 4.45
CA SER A 50 13.76 7.60 3.78
C SER A 50 15.24 7.68 4.19
N LEU A 51 15.80 8.89 4.28
CA LEU A 51 17.18 9.09 4.75
C LEU A 51 17.37 8.60 6.20
N LEU A 52 16.50 9.04 7.12
CA LEU A 52 16.57 8.63 8.52
C LEU A 52 16.35 7.12 8.68
N ALA A 53 15.43 6.53 7.91
CA ALA A 53 15.22 5.09 7.89
C ALA A 53 16.48 4.35 7.44
N ALA A 54 17.07 4.75 6.33
CA ALA A 54 18.25 4.09 5.77
C ALA A 54 19.51 4.22 6.64
N LYS A 55 19.67 5.32 7.38
CA LYS A 55 20.92 5.67 8.07
C LYS A 55 20.84 5.65 9.60
N CYS A 56 19.64 5.84 10.19
CA CYS A 56 19.50 6.09 11.62
C CYS A 56 18.58 5.09 12.34
N PHE A 57 17.46 4.65 11.72
CA PHE A 57 16.42 3.86 12.43
C PHE A 57 16.89 2.47 12.87
N ALA A 58 17.93 1.92 12.25
CA ALA A 58 18.51 0.65 12.70
C ALA A 58 18.98 0.69 14.17
N CYS A 59 19.37 1.90 14.66
CA CYS A 59 19.81 2.15 16.03
C CYS A 59 18.93 3.16 16.77
N HIS A 60 18.15 3.98 16.07
CA HIS A 60 17.32 5.05 16.65
C HIS A 60 15.87 4.98 16.13
N GLY A 61 15.38 3.77 15.86
CA GLY A 61 14.04 3.50 15.34
C GLY A 61 13.09 2.85 16.35
N PRO A 62 12.03 2.21 15.84
CA PRO A 62 10.98 1.61 16.66
C PRO A 62 11.44 0.40 17.48
N ASP A 63 12.43 -0.37 17.01
CA ASP A 63 12.90 -1.58 17.68
C ASP A 63 13.66 -1.25 18.98
N GLU A 64 13.03 -1.54 20.12
CA GLU A 64 13.57 -1.28 21.44
C GLU A 64 14.81 -2.13 21.76
N ALA A 65 14.88 -3.34 21.22
CA ALA A 65 15.97 -4.28 21.51
C ALA A 65 17.31 -3.82 20.92
N THR A 66 17.28 -3.08 19.81
CA THR A 66 18.49 -2.56 19.14
C THR A 66 18.72 -1.07 19.37
N ARG A 67 17.78 -0.38 20.04
CA ARG A 67 17.81 1.07 20.22
C ARG A 67 18.98 1.51 21.08
N GLN A 68 19.75 2.47 20.56
CA GLN A 68 20.88 3.08 21.25
C GLN A 68 20.48 4.38 21.93
N ALA A 69 21.08 4.64 23.10
CA ALA A 69 20.87 5.85 23.91
C ALA A 69 19.37 6.17 24.22
N GLY A 70 18.44 5.22 24.03
CA GLY A 70 17.03 5.46 24.20
C GLY A 70 16.41 6.43 23.19
N LEU A 71 17.17 6.92 22.21
CA LEU A 71 16.75 7.93 21.24
C LEU A 71 15.87 7.30 20.13
N ARG A 72 14.76 7.98 19.81
CA ARG A 72 13.84 7.65 18.72
C ARG A 72 13.77 8.79 17.70
N LEU A 73 14.27 8.56 16.50
CA LEU A 73 14.19 9.53 15.41
C LEU A 73 12.97 9.30 14.48
N ASP A 74 12.24 8.24 14.71
CA ASP A 74 11.02 7.88 14.00
C ASP A 74 9.75 8.56 14.56
N THR A 75 9.84 9.21 15.74
CA THR A 75 8.75 9.95 16.38
C THR A 75 9.09 11.42 16.59
N ILE A 76 8.07 12.28 16.60
CA ILE A 76 8.28 13.72 16.81
C ILE A 76 8.82 14.02 18.21
N GLU A 77 8.38 13.26 19.22
CA GLU A 77 8.82 13.38 20.61
C GLU A 77 10.31 13.07 20.74
N GLY A 78 10.76 11.96 20.11
CA GLY A 78 12.14 11.55 20.13
C GLY A 78 13.05 12.46 19.30
N GLN A 79 12.57 12.97 18.16
CA GLN A 79 13.29 13.98 17.39
C GLN A 79 13.54 15.26 18.18
N ARG A 80 12.68 15.59 19.14
CA ARG A 80 12.78 16.79 19.99
C ARG A 80 13.23 16.49 21.42
N ALA A 81 13.77 15.29 21.63
CA ALA A 81 14.21 14.86 22.95
C ALA A 81 15.33 15.75 23.49
N ASP A 82 15.24 16.10 24.77
CA ASP A 82 16.33 16.65 25.55
C ASP A 82 17.31 15.51 25.88
N LEU A 83 18.53 15.63 25.39
CA LEU A 83 19.59 14.61 25.55
C LEU A 83 20.44 14.84 26.80
N GLY A 84 20.11 15.87 27.59
CA GLY A 84 20.88 16.32 28.76
C GLY A 84 21.98 17.33 28.41
N ASP A 85 22.55 17.96 29.43
CA ASP A 85 23.61 18.95 29.32
C ASP A 85 23.33 20.12 28.35
N GLY A 86 22.04 20.38 28.06
CA GLY A 86 21.60 21.44 27.16
C GLY A 86 21.56 21.04 25.68
N PHE A 87 21.78 19.78 25.34
CA PHE A 87 21.67 19.27 23.98
C PHE A 87 20.24 18.82 23.67
N VAL A 88 19.74 19.22 22.51
CA VAL A 88 18.44 18.80 21.97
C VAL A 88 18.68 18.02 20.69
N SER A 89 17.97 16.91 20.53
CA SER A 89 18.14 16.02 19.37
C SER A 89 18.00 16.80 18.05
N ILE A 90 16.85 17.47 17.84
CA ILE A 90 16.60 18.37 16.69
C ILE A 90 15.92 19.63 17.22
N VAL A 91 16.49 20.80 16.95
CA VAL A 91 15.91 22.11 17.25
C VAL A 91 15.23 22.64 15.98
N PRO A 92 13.89 22.73 15.94
CA PRO A 92 13.19 23.20 14.75
C PRO A 92 13.61 24.61 14.33
N GLY A 93 14.05 24.77 13.10
CA GLY A 93 14.51 26.04 12.55
C GLY A 93 15.98 26.36 12.80
N ASP A 94 16.71 25.49 13.51
CA ASP A 94 18.12 25.71 13.82
C ASP A 94 18.93 24.41 13.70
N ALA A 95 19.56 24.22 12.53
CA ALA A 95 20.37 23.04 12.27
C ALA A 95 21.63 23.01 13.13
N GLU A 96 22.27 24.15 13.36
CA GLU A 96 23.53 24.24 14.12
C GLU A 96 23.31 23.97 15.62
N ALA A 97 22.12 24.24 16.16
CA ALA A 97 21.75 23.90 17.54
C ALA A 97 21.25 22.45 17.70
N SER A 98 21.13 21.69 16.60
CA SER A 98 20.61 20.32 16.59
C SER A 98 21.73 19.30 16.76
N GLU A 99 21.71 18.49 17.85
CA GLU A 99 22.75 17.48 18.13
C GLU A 99 22.86 16.43 17.02
N VAL A 100 21.72 15.99 16.44
CA VAL A 100 21.74 15.06 15.30
C VAL A 100 22.53 15.64 14.12
N PHE A 101 22.38 16.92 13.84
CA PHE A 101 23.11 17.58 12.76
C PHE A 101 24.59 17.75 13.07
N ALA A 102 24.95 18.10 14.29
CA ALA A 102 26.35 18.17 14.74
C ALA A 102 27.03 16.80 14.62
N ARG A 103 26.36 15.71 15.04
CA ARG A 103 26.90 14.35 14.93
C ARG A 103 27.08 13.86 13.51
N VAL A 104 26.24 14.31 12.59
CA VAL A 104 26.35 13.97 11.14
C VAL A 104 27.59 14.62 10.52
N LEU A 105 27.97 15.81 10.98
CA LEU A 105 29.14 16.57 10.50
C LEU A 105 30.44 16.23 11.22
N GLU A 106 30.40 15.45 12.30
CA GLU A 106 31.56 15.13 13.12
C GLU A 106 32.60 14.33 12.32
N GLU A 107 33.87 14.71 12.45
CA GLU A 107 35.00 14.03 11.80
C GLU A 107 35.58 12.92 12.65
N ASP A 108 35.45 13.02 13.99
CA ASP A 108 35.89 11.98 14.91
C ASP A 108 35.03 10.71 14.75
N PRO A 109 35.64 9.58 14.33
CA PRO A 109 34.87 8.35 14.07
C PRO A 109 34.14 7.81 15.30
N ASP A 110 34.63 8.11 16.52
CA ASP A 110 34.01 7.67 17.77
C ASP A 110 32.77 8.52 18.15
N LEU A 111 32.63 9.68 17.56
CA LEU A 111 31.53 10.64 17.83
C LEU A 111 30.57 10.78 16.65
N ARG A 112 31.01 10.45 15.44
CA ARG A 112 30.21 10.62 14.21
C ARG A 112 29.01 9.69 14.18
N MET A 113 27.89 10.21 13.67
CA MET A 113 26.68 9.44 13.34
C MET A 113 26.34 9.57 11.85
N PRO A 114 25.94 8.49 11.18
CA PRO A 114 26.03 7.09 11.65
C PRO A 114 27.49 6.63 11.83
N PRO A 115 27.73 5.66 12.73
CA PRO A 115 29.07 5.21 13.04
C PRO A 115 29.73 4.51 11.84
N PRO A 116 31.08 4.57 11.70
CA PRO A 116 31.80 4.03 10.55
C PRO A 116 31.56 2.54 10.29
N GLU A 117 31.29 1.76 11.31
CA GLU A 117 31.00 0.33 11.20
C GLU A 117 29.70 0.06 10.45
N ALA A 118 28.70 0.92 10.66
CA ALA A 118 27.41 0.81 9.98
C ALA A 118 27.43 1.51 8.61
N HIS A 119 28.03 2.70 8.54
CA HIS A 119 28.08 3.52 7.32
C HIS A 119 29.48 4.14 7.14
N PRO A 120 30.44 3.45 6.49
CA PRO A 120 31.84 3.88 6.41
C PRO A 120 32.05 5.29 5.85
N ARG A 121 31.19 5.72 4.92
CA ARG A 121 31.27 7.05 4.27
C ARG A 121 30.43 8.14 4.94
N GLY A 122 29.66 7.80 6.00
CA GLY A 122 28.70 8.74 6.58
C GLY A 122 27.57 9.14 5.61
N LEU A 123 27.07 10.36 5.73
CA LEU A 123 26.13 10.96 4.78
C LEU A 123 26.87 11.64 3.62
N SER A 124 26.27 11.65 2.44
CA SER A 124 26.76 12.44 1.31
C SER A 124 26.44 13.93 1.51
N SER A 125 27.07 14.82 0.73
CA SER A 125 26.78 16.26 0.77
C SER A 125 25.29 16.56 0.54
N ASP A 126 24.66 15.86 -0.41
CA ASP A 126 23.26 16.07 -0.75
C ASP A 126 22.33 15.60 0.39
N GLU A 127 22.67 14.49 1.07
CA GLU A 127 21.95 14.00 2.25
C GLU A 127 22.08 14.97 3.45
N VAL A 128 23.26 15.56 3.63
CA VAL A 128 23.50 16.60 4.65
C VAL A 128 22.69 17.86 4.34
N ASP A 129 22.70 18.32 3.09
CA ASP A 129 21.96 19.51 2.68
C ASP A 129 20.43 19.30 2.78
N LEU A 130 19.95 18.11 2.47
CA LEU A 130 18.56 17.72 2.67
C LEU A 130 18.16 17.82 4.15
N LEU A 131 18.96 17.23 5.05
CA LEU A 131 18.71 17.24 6.49
C LEU A 131 18.75 18.68 7.03
N ARG A 132 19.76 19.50 6.65
CA ARG A 132 19.86 20.92 7.00
C ARG A 132 18.61 21.68 6.57
N THR A 133 18.24 21.58 5.28
CA THR A 133 17.10 22.31 4.73
C THR A 133 15.80 21.98 5.45
N TRP A 134 15.59 20.71 5.78
CA TRP A 134 14.41 20.26 6.49
C TRP A 134 14.38 20.79 7.94
N ILE A 135 15.51 20.76 8.67
CA ILE A 135 15.61 21.29 10.02
C ILE A 135 15.34 22.81 10.02
N GLU A 136 15.97 23.56 9.12
CA GLU A 136 15.79 25.00 8.95
C GLU A 136 14.35 25.39 8.58
N ALA A 137 13.65 24.52 7.86
CA ALA A 137 12.23 24.68 7.55
C ALA A 137 11.30 24.34 8.74
N GLY A 138 11.84 24.06 9.94
CA GLY A 138 11.11 23.80 11.15
C GLY A 138 10.95 22.31 11.50
N ALA A 139 11.67 21.44 10.83
CA ALA A 139 11.64 19.99 11.02
C ALA A 139 10.20 19.44 11.12
N PRO A 140 9.31 19.70 10.15
CA PRO A 140 7.96 19.17 10.17
C PRO A 140 7.99 17.64 10.13
N TRP A 141 7.12 16.99 10.90
CA TRP A 141 7.00 15.55 10.97
C TRP A 141 5.54 15.17 11.14
N GLY A 142 5.13 14.08 10.52
CA GLY A 142 3.76 13.61 10.56
C GLY A 142 3.68 12.10 10.39
N ALA A 143 2.48 11.56 10.36
CA ALA A 143 2.27 10.16 9.99
C ALA A 143 2.81 9.90 8.57
N HIS A 144 3.25 8.68 8.33
CA HIS A 144 3.66 8.28 6.99
C HIS A 144 2.44 8.25 6.06
N TRP A 145 2.60 8.73 4.82
CA TRP A 145 1.51 8.87 3.85
C TRP A 145 0.70 7.57 3.66
N ALA A 146 1.39 6.43 3.68
CA ALA A 146 0.78 5.12 3.47
C ALA A 146 -0.22 4.74 4.57
N PHE A 147 -0.05 5.26 5.78
CA PHE A 147 -0.92 4.96 6.92
C PHE A 147 -2.04 6.00 7.11
N LEU A 148 -2.08 7.04 6.27
CA LEU A 148 -3.18 8.00 6.22
C LEU A 148 -4.26 7.52 5.25
N PRO A 149 -5.55 7.70 5.55
CA PRO A 149 -6.61 7.38 4.58
C PRO A 149 -6.38 8.11 3.25
N PRO A 150 -6.76 7.51 2.11
CA PRO A 150 -6.75 8.22 0.83
C PRO A 150 -7.54 9.53 0.95
N SER A 151 -7.02 10.60 0.34
CA SER A 151 -7.73 11.87 0.29
C SER A 151 -9.09 11.69 -0.39
N SER A 152 -10.13 12.20 0.26
CA SER A 152 -11.49 12.19 -0.27
C SER A 152 -11.85 13.48 -1.03
N GLU A 153 -10.86 14.31 -1.35
CA GLU A 153 -11.12 15.49 -2.16
C GLU A 153 -11.68 15.03 -3.51
N SER A 154 -13.00 15.19 -3.64
CA SER A 154 -13.72 14.87 -4.88
C SER A 154 -13.22 15.78 -5.98
N THR A 155 -12.49 15.22 -6.93
CA THR A 155 -12.23 15.93 -8.18
C THR A 155 -13.56 16.06 -8.91
N ALA A 156 -13.85 17.25 -9.48
CA ALA A 156 -15.02 17.45 -10.34
C ALA A 156 -14.90 16.67 -11.67
N HIS A 157 -13.83 15.91 -11.83
CA HIS A 157 -13.39 15.21 -13.04
C HIS A 157 -13.68 13.70 -12.92
N SER A 158 -13.91 13.05 -14.06
CA SER A 158 -13.90 11.59 -14.17
C SER A 158 -12.50 11.04 -13.87
N LEU A 159 -12.39 9.74 -13.55
CA LEU A 159 -11.07 9.11 -13.32
C LEU A 159 -10.13 9.32 -14.52
N ARG A 160 -10.64 9.15 -15.76
CA ARG A 160 -9.88 9.36 -16.99
C ARG A 160 -9.32 10.77 -17.09
N GLU A 161 -10.16 11.80 -16.88
CA GLU A 161 -9.72 13.20 -16.90
C GLU A 161 -8.69 13.47 -15.79
N THR A 162 -8.86 12.87 -14.61
CA THR A 162 -7.89 13.00 -13.51
C THR A 162 -6.53 12.40 -13.88
N ILE A 163 -6.52 11.19 -14.48
CA ILE A 163 -5.27 10.57 -14.97
C ILE A 163 -4.55 11.52 -15.93
N ASP A 164 -5.26 12.01 -16.94
CA ASP A 164 -4.67 12.84 -17.98
C ASP A 164 -4.15 14.19 -17.43
N LEU A 165 -4.87 14.81 -16.49
CA LEU A 165 -4.47 16.07 -15.85
C LEU A 165 -3.22 15.88 -14.96
N GLU A 166 -3.19 14.88 -14.11
CA GLU A 166 -2.07 14.63 -13.19
C GLU A 166 -0.77 14.30 -13.93
N ILE A 167 -0.87 13.49 -15.00
CA ILE A 167 0.29 13.16 -15.84
C ILE A 167 0.76 14.41 -16.62
N ALA A 168 -0.17 15.18 -17.20
CA ALA A 168 0.18 16.40 -17.93
C ALA A 168 0.84 17.44 -17.01
N GLU A 169 0.37 17.62 -15.79
CA GLU A 169 0.97 18.54 -14.82
C GLU A 169 2.41 18.15 -14.49
N ARG A 170 2.66 16.85 -14.23
CA ARG A 170 4.02 16.37 -13.92
C ARG A 170 4.97 16.51 -15.10
N LEU A 171 4.50 16.22 -16.31
CA LEU A 171 5.30 16.46 -17.54
C LEU A 171 5.64 17.94 -17.67
N HIS A 172 4.68 18.84 -17.50
CA HIS A 172 4.90 20.27 -17.55
C HIS A 172 5.92 20.74 -16.50
N LEU A 173 5.81 20.28 -15.24
CA LEU A 173 6.78 20.60 -14.18
C LEU A 173 8.19 20.08 -14.50
N ALA A 174 8.29 18.96 -15.21
CA ALA A 174 9.56 18.41 -15.68
C ALA A 174 10.10 19.07 -16.96
N GLY A 175 9.36 20.02 -17.56
CA GLY A 175 9.71 20.66 -18.83
C GLY A 175 9.61 19.71 -20.02
N LEU A 176 8.76 18.67 -19.92
CA LEU A 176 8.53 17.68 -20.95
C LEU A 176 7.17 17.92 -21.63
N GLU A 177 7.09 17.61 -22.91
CA GLU A 177 5.83 17.62 -23.67
C GLU A 177 5.35 16.18 -23.85
N PRO A 178 4.04 15.92 -23.76
CA PRO A 178 3.50 14.61 -24.04
C PRO A 178 3.74 14.22 -25.50
N HIS A 179 3.98 12.95 -25.75
CA HIS A 179 4.03 12.44 -27.12
C HIS A 179 2.63 12.54 -27.76
N GLY A 180 2.60 12.74 -29.07
CA GLY A 180 1.36 12.67 -29.84
C GLY A 180 0.73 11.28 -29.77
N ARG A 181 -0.56 11.20 -30.10
CA ARG A 181 -1.33 9.94 -30.11
C ARG A 181 -0.61 8.87 -30.93
N ALA A 182 -0.54 7.67 -30.40
CA ALA A 182 0.07 6.53 -31.07
C ALA A 182 -0.71 6.15 -32.34
N GLU A 183 -0.01 5.55 -33.33
CA GLU A 183 -0.65 5.01 -34.53
C GLU A 183 -1.77 4.00 -34.17
N ALA A 184 -2.88 4.05 -34.90
CA ALA A 184 -4.08 3.26 -34.59
C ALA A 184 -3.81 1.75 -34.42
N ALA A 185 -3.00 1.15 -35.31
CA ALA A 185 -2.62 -0.25 -35.17
C ALA A 185 -1.82 -0.54 -33.89
N ALA A 186 -0.97 0.40 -33.47
CA ALA A 186 -0.20 0.29 -32.24
C ALA A 186 -1.11 0.41 -31.01
N GLN A 187 -2.10 1.31 -31.02
CA GLN A 187 -3.09 1.46 -29.94
C GLN A 187 -3.86 0.15 -29.75
N LEU A 188 -4.44 -0.40 -30.84
CA LEU A 188 -5.21 -1.65 -30.76
C LEU A 188 -4.34 -2.81 -30.29
N ARG A 189 -3.08 -2.89 -30.76
CA ARG A 189 -2.14 -3.93 -30.34
C ARG A 189 -1.81 -3.83 -28.85
N ARG A 190 -1.53 -2.62 -28.33
CA ARG A 190 -1.21 -2.42 -26.90
C ARG A 190 -2.38 -2.87 -26.04
N VAL A 191 -3.56 -2.32 -26.26
CA VAL A 191 -4.73 -2.64 -25.42
C VAL A 191 -5.14 -4.12 -25.51
N SER A 192 -4.93 -4.78 -26.66
CA SER A 192 -5.17 -6.22 -26.78
C SER A 192 -4.21 -7.03 -25.92
N LEU A 193 -2.92 -6.68 -25.94
CA LEU A 193 -1.91 -7.36 -25.10
C LEU A 193 -2.16 -7.10 -23.61
N ASP A 194 -2.55 -5.89 -23.25
CA ASP A 194 -2.80 -5.50 -21.85
C ASP A 194 -4.03 -6.23 -21.29
N LEU A 195 -5.13 -6.27 -22.04
CA LEU A 195 -6.39 -6.82 -21.56
C LEU A 195 -6.51 -8.34 -21.71
N ILE A 196 -5.99 -8.93 -22.78
CA ILE A 196 -6.15 -10.36 -23.06
C ILE A 196 -4.84 -11.14 -23.30
N GLY A 197 -3.69 -10.44 -23.28
CA GLY A 197 -2.38 -11.07 -23.46
C GLY A 197 -2.10 -11.56 -24.90
N LEU A 198 -2.98 -11.29 -25.86
CA LEU A 198 -2.87 -11.74 -27.24
C LEU A 198 -2.93 -10.54 -28.21
N PRO A 199 -2.21 -10.59 -29.35
CA PRO A 199 -2.34 -9.55 -30.36
C PRO A 199 -3.73 -9.62 -31.04
N PRO A 200 -4.23 -8.51 -31.61
CA PRO A 200 -5.44 -8.51 -32.41
C PRO A 200 -5.26 -9.34 -33.70
N SER A 201 -6.35 -9.87 -34.24
CA SER A 201 -6.34 -10.52 -35.53
C SER A 201 -6.14 -9.53 -36.69
N ALA A 202 -5.79 -10.00 -37.88
CA ALA A 202 -5.64 -9.14 -39.06
C ALA A 202 -6.96 -8.41 -39.40
N GLU A 203 -8.08 -9.12 -39.30
CA GLU A 203 -9.42 -8.57 -39.55
C GLU A 203 -9.80 -7.49 -38.53
N GLU A 204 -9.44 -7.65 -37.25
CA GLU A 204 -9.66 -6.64 -36.21
C GLU A 204 -8.83 -5.38 -36.46
N VAL A 205 -7.57 -5.54 -36.91
CA VAL A 205 -6.71 -4.42 -37.29
C VAL A 205 -7.27 -3.69 -38.51
N GLU A 206 -7.66 -4.40 -39.56
CA GLU A 206 -8.24 -3.78 -40.76
C GLU A 206 -9.54 -3.03 -40.45
N ALA A 207 -10.42 -3.60 -39.64
CA ALA A 207 -11.67 -2.97 -39.21
C ALA A 207 -11.41 -1.69 -38.40
N PHE A 208 -10.45 -1.71 -37.49
CA PHE A 208 -10.10 -0.51 -36.69
C PHE A 208 -9.39 0.55 -37.51
N LEU A 209 -8.54 0.17 -38.47
CA LEU A 209 -7.89 1.13 -39.37
C LEU A 209 -8.88 1.83 -40.33
N ALA A 210 -10.02 1.20 -40.63
CA ALA A 210 -11.09 1.80 -41.44
C ALA A 210 -11.84 2.92 -40.70
N ASP A 211 -11.94 2.83 -39.35
CA ASP A 211 -12.54 3.84 -38.47
C ASP A 211 -11.78 3.89 -37.14
N PRO A 212 -10.65 4.64 -37.05
CA PRO A 212 -9.86 4.75 -35.83
C PRO A 212 -10.39 5.84 -34.87
N SER A 213 -11.72 5.94 -34.73
CA SER A 213 -12.35 6.88 -33.81
C SER A 213 -12.30 6.40 -32.36
N ASP A 214 -12.45 7.34 -31.41
CA ASP A 214 -12.52 7.01 -29.98
C ASP A 214 -13.71 6.07 -29.66
N ALA A 215 -14.81 6.21 -30.41
CA ALA A 215 -15.95 5.31 -30.28
C ALA A 215 -15.60 3.88 -30.71
N ALA A 216 -14.88 3.71 -31.81
CA ALA A 216 -14.41 2.39 -32.28
C ALA A 216 -13.36 1.80 -31.33
N TYR A 217 -12.47 2.63 -30.76
CA TYR A 217 -11.52 2.20 -29.75
C TYR A 217 -12.23 1.73 -28.49
N GLY A 218 -13.19 2.50 -27.96
CA GLY A 218 -14.00 2.10 -26.81
C GLY A 218 -14.75 0.78 -27.05
N ALA A 219 -15.33 0.59 -28.24
CA ALA A 219 -15.98 -0.67 -28.61
C ALA A 219 -15.00 -1.85 -28.68
N ALA A 220 -13.76 -1.62 -29.13
CA ALA A 220 -12.71 -2.64 -29.09
C ALA A 220 -12.33 -3.01 -27.65
N VAL A 221 -12.17 -2.02 -26.76
CA VAL A 221 -11.93 -2.23 -25.33
C VAL A 221 -13.05 -3.07 -24.71
N ASP A 222 -14.32 -2.70 -24.93
CA ASP A 222 -15.48 -3.42 -24.38
C ASP A 222 -15.52 -4.89 -24.86
N ARG A 223 -15.18 -5.15 -26.12
CA ARG A 223 -15.08 -6.51 -26.67
C ARG A 223 -13.95 -7.31 -26.00
N LEU A 224 -12.79 -6.69 -25.80
CA LEU A 224 -11.64 -7.34 -25.14
C LEU A 224 -11.95 -7.68 -23.68
N LEU A 225 -12.58 -6.77 -22.94
CA LEU A 225 -13.03 -6.99 -21.55
C LEU A 225 -14.08 -8.11 -21.44
N ALA A 226 -14.88 -8.33 -22.49
CA ALA A 226 -15.87 -9.42 -22.56
C ALA A 226 -15.26 -10.77 -23.02
N SER A 227 -14.03 -10.78 -23.48
CA SER A 227 -13.34 -11.99 -23.97
C SER A 227 -13.04 -12.95 -22.82
N PRO A 228 -13.22 -14.28 -22.99
CA PRO A 228 -12.79 -15.27 -22.00
C PRO A 228 -11.27 -15.26 -21.76
N ARG A 229 -10.48 -14.74 -22.70
CA ARG A 229 -9.03 -14.57 -22.57
C ARG A 229 -8.65 -13.51 -21.53
N PHE A 230 -9.57 -12.61 -21.19
CA PHE A 230 -9.38 -11.64 -20.11
C PHE A 230 -9.06 -12.33 -18.78
N GLY A 231 -9.86 -13.31 -18.38
CA GLY A 231 -9.63 -14.07 -17.16
C GLY A 231 -8.30 -14.83 -17.18
N GLU A 232 -7.91 -15.41 -18.32
CA GLU A 232 -6.61 -16.11 -18.46
C GLU A 232 -5.42 -15.14 -18.27
N ARG A 233 -5.50 -13.93 -18.83
CA ARG A 233 -4.45 -12.89 -18.70
C ARG A 233 -4.32 -12.38 -17.27
N TRP A 234 -5.45 -12.02 -16.65
CA TRP A 234 -5.45 -11.42 -15.31
C TRP A 234 -5.32 -12.45 -14.19
N ALA A 235 -5.73 -13.70 -14.41
CA ALA A 235 -5.45 -14.79 -13.50
C ALA A 235 -3.94 -15.04 -13.34
N ARG A 236 -3.13 -14.92 -14.40
CA ARG A 236 -1.68 -15.06 -14.32
C ARG A 236 -1.10 -14.06 -13.29
N TRP A 237 -1.47 -12.78 -13.39
CA TRP A 237 -1.05 -11.74 -12.45
C TRP A 237 -1.40 -12.10 -11.00
N TRP A 238 -2.65 -12.56 -10.76
CA TRP A 238 -3.08 -12.94 -9.42
C TRP A 238 -2.42 -14.22 -8.91
N LEU A 239 -2.21 -15.19 -9.75
CA LEU A 239 -1.58 -16.47 -9.40
C LEU A 239 -0.11 -16.28 -8.99
N ASP A 240 0.60 -15.30 -9.56
CA ASP A 240 1.93 -14.90 -9.11
C ASP A 240 1.85 -14.36 -7.65
N LEU A 241 0.90 -13.50 -7.34
CA LEU A 241 0.66 -13.01 -5.97
C LEU A 241 0.23 -14.14 -5.01
N ALA A 242 -0.53 -15.11 -5.50
CA ALA A 242 -0.91 -16.30 -4.74
C ALA A 242 0.23 -17.30 -4.56
N ARG A 243 1.38 -17.12 -5.22
CA ARG A 243 2.52 -18.04 -5.23
C ARG A 243 2.12 -19.43 -5.76
N TYR A 244 1.20 -19.47 -6.74
CA TYR A 244 0.65 -20.69 -7.29
C TYR A 244 1.74 -21.61 -7.85
N ALA A 245 1.70 -22.87 -7.45
CA ALA A 245 2.53 -23.94 -8.02
C ALA A 245 1.77 -25.27 -8.03
N ASP A 246 1.95 -26.05 -9.08
CA ASP A 246 1.41 -27.43 -9.20
C ASP A 246 2.30 -28.46 -8.50
N SER A 247 3.21 -28.01 -7.61
CA SER A 247 4.09 -28.83 -6.78
C SER A 247 4.15 -28.34 -5.35
N LYS A 248 4.67 -29.17 -4.43
CA LYS A 248 4.65 -28.93 -2.99
C LYS A 248 5.79 -28.05 -2.47
N GLY A 249 6.87 -27.94 -3.22
CA GLY A 249 8.12 -27.33 -2.78
C GLY A 249 8.98 -28.27 -1.92
N TYR A 250 9.96 -27.70 -1.23
CA TYR A 250 11.01 -28.41 -0.48
C TYR A 250 11.76 -29.44 -1.34
N GLU A 251 12.45 -30.43 -0.70
CA GLU A 251 13.37 -31.31 -1.43
C GLU A 251 12.68 -32.31 -2.34
N LYS A 252 11.52 -32.84 -1.96
CA LYS A 252 10.79 -33.81 -2.78
C LYS A 252 10.02 -33.19 -3.93
N ASP A 253 9.48 -32.02 -3.70
CA ASP A 253 8.72 -31.23 -4.67
C ASP A 253 7.70 -32.04 -5.49
N ASP A 254 7.00 -32.96 -4.85
CA ASP A 254 5.99 -33.80 -5.49
C ASP A 254 4.83 -32.96 -6.04
N GLY A 255 4.20 -33.44 -7.14
CA GLY A 255 3.06 -32.79 -7.74
C GLY A 255 1.85 -32.73 -6.79
N ARG A 256 1.08 -31.63 -6.84
CA ARG A 256 -0.16 -31.40 -6.09
C ARG A 256 -1.33 -31.04 -7.00
N THR A 257 -2.54 -31.25 -6.53
CA THR A 257 -3.75 -30.94 -7.30
C THR A 257 -4.34 -29.62 -6.84
N VAL A 258 -3.90 -28.50 -7.42
CA VAL A 258 -4.40 -27.14 -7.12
C VAL A 258 -4.96 -26.40 -8.34
N TRP A 259 -4.85 -26.99 -9.53
CA TRP A 259 -5.36 -26.38 -10.76
C TRP A 259 -6.86 -25.99 -10.74
N PRO A 260 -7.78 -26.63 -9.97
CA PRO A 260 -9.15 -26.13 -9.88
C PRO A 260 -9.25 -24.74 -9.27
N TYR A 261 -8.33 -24.36 -8.36
CA TYR A 261 -8.24 -23.00 -7.83
C TYR A 261 -7.84 -22.01 -8.94
N ARG A 262 -6.85 -22.35 -9.78
CA ARG A 262 -6.50 -21.52 -10.94
C ARG A 262 -7.71 -21.29 -11.85
N ASP A 263 -8.48 -22.32 -12.13
CA ASP A 263 -9.66 -22.24 -12.98
C ASP A 263 -10.78 -21.39 -12.33
N TRP A 264 -10.89 -21.46 -10.99
CA TRP A 264 -11.76 -20.56 -10.21
C TRP A 264 -11.34 -19.10 -10.36
N VAL A 265 -10.04 -18.78 -10.26
CA VAL A 265 -9.51 -17.42 -10.44
C VAL A 265 -9.83 -16.90 -11.84
N ILE A 266 -9.59 -17.71 -12.90
CA ILE A 266 -9.90 -17.34 -14.29
C ILE A 266 -11.39 -16.99 -14.44
N ARG A 267 -12.27 -17.83 -13.88
CA ARG A 267 -13.72 -17.62 -13.94
C ARG A 267 -14.13 -16.37 -13.16
N ALA A 268 -13.63 -16.15 -11.96
CA ALA A 268 -13.92 -14.99 -11.15
C ALA A 268 -13.59 -13.68 -11.88
N PHE A 269 -12.44 -13.57 -12.54
CA PHE A 269 -12.10 -12.41 -13.36
C PHE A 269 -12.97 -12.28 -14.61
N ASN A 270 -13.32 -13.37 -15.27
CA ASN A 270 -14.22 -13.32 -16.43
C ASN A 270 -15.62 -12.83 -16.06
N GLU A 271 -16.11 -13.19 -14.89
CA GLU A 271 -17.40 -12.76 -14.33
C GLU A 271 -17.33 -11.36 -13.69
N ASP A 272 -16.16 -10.71 -13.68
CA ASP A 272 -15.90 -9.44 -13.02
C ASP A 272 -16.31 -9.45 -11.55
N MET A 273 -15.98 -10.56 -10.84
CA MET A 273 -16.22 -10.65 -9.40
C MET A 273 -15.57 -9.47 -8.70
N PRO A 274 -16.31 -8.69 -7.87
CA PRO A 274 -15.73 -7.58 -7.13
C PRO A 274 -14.49 -8.00 -6.33
N LEU A 275 -13.39 -7.24 -6.40
CA LEU A 275 -12.12 -7.62 -5.78
C LEU A 275 -12.21 -7.80 -4.26
N ASP A 276 -13.10 -7.08 -3.59
CA ASP A 276 -13.39 -7.27 -2.16
C ASP A 276 -14.03 -8.65 -1.88
N ARG A 277 -15.01 -9.05 -2.69
CA ARG A 277 -15.62 -10.39 -2.60
C ARG A 277 -14.63 -11.48 -2.98
N PHE A 278 -13.88 -11.27 -4.05
CA PHE A 278 -12.82 -12.17 -4.52
C PHE A 278 -11.78 -12.45 -3.43
N ALA A 279 -11.31 -11.41 -2.74
CA ALA A 279 -10.37 -11.54 -1.63
C ALA A 279 -11.02 -12.19 -0.40
N MET A 280 -12.25 -11.81 -0.06
CA MET A 280 -12.98 -12.37 1.08
C MET A 280 -13.17 -13.89 0.94
N GLU A 281 -13.52 -14.38 -0.25
CA GLU A 281 -13.65 -15.82 -0.49
C GLU A 281 -12.31 -16.54 -0.35
N GLN A 282 -11.20 -15.94 -0.77
CA GLN A 282 -9.87 -16.52 -0.66
C GLN A 282 -9.32 -16.52 0.78
N LEU A 283 -9.60 -15.48 1.55
CA LEU A 283 -9.16 -15.38 2.93
C LEU A 283 -10.03 -16.21 3.90
N ALA A 284 -11.34 -16.29 3.63
CA ALA A 284 -12.32 -16.79 4.60
C ALA A 284 -13.55 -17.47 3.97
N GLY A 285 -13.43 -18.05 2.78
CA GLY A 285 -14.54 -18.67 2.06
C GLY A 285 -15.24 -19.81 2.81
N ASP A 286 -14.51 -20.51 3.69
CA ASP A 286 -15.04 -21.54 4.59
C ASP A 286 -15.81 -20.96 5.79
N LEU A 287 -15.66 -19.66 6.09
CA LEU A 287 -16.28 -18.98 7.22
C LEU A 287 -17.51 -18.16 6.82
N LEU A 288 -17.81 -18.06 5.52
CA LEU A 288 -18.98 -17.33 5.05
C LEU A 288 -20.28 -18.00 5.53
N PRO A 289 -21.31 -17.24 5.90
CA PRO A 289 -22.60 -17.80 6.32
C PRO A 289 -23.26 -18.69 5.25
N ASP A 290 -22.97 -18.43 3.98
CA ASP A 290 -23.44 -19.13 2.78
C ASP A 290 -22.32 -19.92 2.11
N ALA A 291 -21.36 -20.44 2.89
CA ALA A 291 -20.21 -21.18 2.36
C ALA A 291 -20.63 -22.33 1.45
N THR A 292 -20.02 -22.39 0.29
CA THR A 292 -20.20 -23.43 -0.74
C THR A 292 -18.87 -24.10 -1.06
N ASP A 293 -18.89 -25.16 -1.87
CA ASP A 293 -17.65 -25.76 -2.35
C ASP A 293 -16.80 -24.77 -3.20
N GLU A 294 -17.45 -23.86 -3.93
CA GLU A 294 -16.75 -22.80 -4.70
C GLU A 294 -16.04 -21.81 -3.75
N THR A 295 -16.69 -21.33 -2.70
CA THR A 295 -16.06 -20.42 -1.75
C THR A 295 -14.99 -21.10 -0.90
N ARG A 296 -15.15 -22.40 -0.61
CA ARG A 296 -14.10 -23.21 0.02
C ARG A 296 -12.90 -23.41 -0.91
N LEU A 297 -13.14 -23.68 -2.19
CA LEU A 297 -12.09 -23.80 -3.20
C LEU A 297 -11.23 -22.53 -3.28
N ALA A 298 -11.85 -21.35 -3.19
CA ALA A 298 -11.14 -20.07 -3.18
C ALA A 298 -10.07 -20.00 -2.08
N THR A 299 -10.29 -20.63 -0.91
CA THR A 299 -9.34 -20.65 0.20
C THR A 299 -8.02 -21.37 -0.12
N SER A 300 -7.93 -22.05 -1.25
CA SER A 300 -6.66 -22.60 -1.74
C SER A 300 -5.59 -21.53 -1.97
N PHE A 301 -5.96 -20.24 -2.05
CA PHE A 301 -5.02 -19.13 -2.01
C PHE A 301 -4.00 -19.26 -0.87
N HIS A 302 -4.46 -19.57 0.34
CA HIS A 302 -3.61 -19.75 1.51
C HIS A 302 -3.12 -21.20 1.70
N ARG A 303 -3.38 -22.07 0.73
CA ARG A 303 -2.83 -23.41 0.68
C ARG A 303 -1.76 -23.57 -0.41
N GLN A 304 -1.33 -22.43 -1.04
CA GLN A 304 -0.15 -22.39 -1.89
C GLN A 304 1.17 -22.39 -1.10
N THR A 305 1.10 -22.41 0.22
CA THR A 305 2.26 -22.63 1.10
C THR A 305 2.97 -23.94 0.74
N MET A 306 4.28 -23.98 0.87
CA MET A 306 5.04 -25.22 0.72
C MET A 306 4.60 -26.23 1.76
N ASN A 307 4.62 -27.52 1.41
CA ASN A 307 4.30 -28.65 2.27
C ASN A 307 5.46 -29.65 2.27
N ASN A 308 5.85 -30.10 3.45
CA ASN A 308 6.99 -31.01 3.61
C ASN A 308 6.52 -32.46 3.66
N ASP A 309 7.13 -33.30 2.82
CA ASP A 309 6.90 -34.74 2.74
C ASP A 309 8.13 -35.55 3.24
N GLU A 310 9.13 -34.88 3.82
CA GLU A 310 10.33 -35.54 4.33
C GLU A 310 10.08 -36.24 5.67
N GLY A 311 10.68 -37.42 5.84
CA GLY A 311 10.63 -38.14 7.10
C GLY A 311 11.63 -37.61 8.12
N GLY A 312 11.22 -37.59 9.40
CA GLY A 312 12.10 -37.18 10.52
C GLY A 312 12.13 -35.69 10.80
N THR A 313 11.23 -34.93 10.20
CA THR A 313 11.00 -33.50 10.44
C THR A 313 9.93 -33.28 11.52
N SER A 314 9.73 -32.05 11.95
CA SER A 314 8.68 -31.67 12.89
C SER A 314 7.47 -31.10 12.14
N ASP A 315 6.35 -31.79 12.13
CA ASP A 315 5.09 -31.30 11.52
C ASP A 315 4.69 -29.92 12.08
N GLU A 316 4.97 -29.65 13.35
CA GLU A 316 4.67 -28.36 13.98
C GLU A 316 5.56 -27.23 13.44
N GLU A 317 6.80 -27.49 13.13
CA GLU A 317 7.71 -26.51 12.52
C GLU A 317 7.16 -26.01 11.16
N PHE A 318 6.81 -26.95 10.30
CA PHE A 318 6.31 -26.62 8.96
C PHE A 318 4.88 -26.06 9.00
N ARG A 319 4.06 -26.51 9.97
CA ARG A 319 2.75 -25.88 10.22
C ARG A 319 2.91 -24.40 10.62
N VAL A 320 3.85 -24.09 11.53
CA VAL A 320 4.14 -22.71 11.93
C VAL A 320 4.68 -21.91 10.74
N ALA A 321 5.58 -22.50 9.94
CA ALA A 321 6.09 -21.86 8.72
C ALA A 321 4.97 -21.53 7.74
N ALA A 322 3.98 -22.42 7.57
CA ALA A 322 2.83 -22.17 6.71
C ALA A 322 1.94 -21.01 7.23
N VAL A 323 1.77 -20.89 8.55
CA VAL A 323 1.02 -19.76 9.14
C VAL A 323 1.80 -18.44 8.97
N VAL A 324 3.12 -18.46 9.17
CA VAL A 324 4.02 -17.31 8.91
C VAL A 324 3.89 -16.86 7.45
N ASP A 325 3.94 -17.77 6.50
CA ASP A 325 3.79 -17.49 5.08
C ASP A 325 2.43 -16.82 4.76
N ARG A 326 1.33 -17.27 5.39
CA ARG A 326 0.00 -16.67 5.25
C ARG A 326 -0.07 -15.23 5.75
N VAL A 327 0.55 -14.97 6.91
CA VAL A 327 0.66 -13.61 7.46
C VAL A 327 1.39 -12.70 6.48
N ASN A 328 2.60 -13.13 6.07
CA ASN A 328 3.45 -12.34 5.19
C ASN A 328 2.77 -12.07 3.85
N THR A 329 2.17 -13.10 3.23
CA THR A 329 1.43 -12.96 1.98
C THR A 329 0.24 -12.00 2.10
N THR A 330 -0.52 -12.10 3.20
CA THR A 330 -1.66 -11.20 3.40
C THR A 330 -1.20 -9.75 3.50
N MET A 331 -0.14 -9.48 4.26
CA MET A 331 0.40 -8.14 4.44
C MET A 331 1.02 -7.60 3.14
N GLU A 332 1.74 -8.43 2.40
CA GLU A 332 2.36 -8.02 1.15
C GLU A 332 1.33 -7.79 0.05
N VAL A 333 0.41 -8.75 -0.19
CA VAL A 333 -0.55 -8.69 -1.30
C VAL A 333 -1.57 -7.56 -1.11
N PHE A 334 -2.12 -7.42 0.11
CA PHE A 334 -3.23 -6.49 0.36
C PHE A 334 -2.80 -5.18 1.00
N GLN A 335 -1.68 -5.16 1.74
CA GLN A 335 -1.23 -3.95 2.43
C GLN A 335 0.08 -3.38 1.85
N GLY A 336 0.76 -4.11 0.95
CA GLY A 336 2.05 -3.68 0.43
C GLY A 336 3.06 -3.43 1.56
N LEU A 337 3.11 -4.30 2.57
CA LEU A 337 3.98 -4.18 3.72
C LEU A 337 4.82 -5.43 3.92
N THR A 338 6.12 -5.27 4.08
CA THR A 338 7.09 -6.35 4.31
C THR A 338 7.13 -6.73 5.79
N ALA A 339 6.08 -7.41 6.30
CA ALA A 339 5.93 -7.70 7.72
C ALA A 339 6.88 -8.80 8.26
N ALA A 340 7.57 -9.54 7.41
CA ALA A 340 8.37 -10.71 7.78
C ALA A 340 9.47 -10.45 8.83
N CYS A 341 10.05 -9.24 8.85
CA CYS A 341 11.04 -8.86 9.86
C CYS A 341 10.45 -8.91 11.28
N ALA A 342 9.15 -8.64 11.42
CA ALA A 342 8.47 -8.61 12.71
C ALA A 342 8.21 -10.02 13.29
N GLN A 343 8.48 -11.09 12.55
CA GLN A 343 8.46 -12.46 13.06
C GLN A 343 9.47 -12.71 14.18
N CYS A 344 10.66 -12.07 14.12
CA CYS A 344 11.75 -12.34 15.04
C CYS A 344 11.95 -11.27 16.10
N HIS A 345 11.64 -10.01 15.80
CA HIS A 345 11.80 -8.82 16.64
C HIS A 345 10.84 -7.72 16.14
N THR A 346 10.64 -6.64 16.88
CA THR A 346 9.91 -5.47 16.39
C THR A 346 10.51 -5.00 15.07
N HIS A 347 9.68 -4.67 14.08
CA HIS A 347 10.14 -4.22 12.75
C HIS A 347 11.07 -3.00 12.90
N LYS A 348 12.19 -3.00 12.16
CA LYS A 348 13.24 -1.97 12.34
C LYS A 348 12.80 -0.59 11.87
N PHE A 349 11.91 -0.53 10.90
CA PHE A 349 11.56 0.67 10.17
C PHE A 349 10.08 1.01 10.31
N ASP A 350 9.21 0.04 10.01
CA ASP A 350 7.79 0.20 10.09
C ASP A 350 7.28 0.07 11.53
N PRO A 351 6.21 0.78 11.89
CA PRO A 351 5.64 0.70 13.23
C PRO A 351 4.78 -0.57 13.41
N ILE A 352 5.43 -1.73 13.25
CA ILE A 352 4.85 -3.07 13.48
C ILE A 352 5.68 -3.76 14.55
N THR A 353 5.09 -3.98 15.70
CA THR A 353 5.76 -4.66 16.81
C THR A 353 5.78 -6.17 16.61
N HIS A 354 6.72 -6.84 17.30
CA HIS A 354 6.80 -8.30 17.34
C HIS A 354 5.50 -8.93 17.89
N GLU A 355 4.88 -8.31 18.89
CA GLU A 355 3.58 -8.74 19.43
C GLU A 355 2.47 -8.64 18.37
N GLU A 356 2.38 -7.52 17.67
CA GLU A 356 1.35 -7.30 16.63
C GLU A 356 1.47 -8.28 15.47
N TYR A 357 2.67 -8.71 15.14
CA TYR A 357 2.89 -9.79 14.17
C TYR A 357 2.24 -11.09 14.64
N PHE A 358 2.44 -11.48 15.91
CA PHE A 358 1.83 -12.69 16.45
C PHE A 358 0.34 -12.54 16.72
N ARG A 359 -0.19 -11.34 16.85
CA ARG A 359 -1.64 -11.09 16.83
C ARG A 359 -2.27 -11.38 15.46
N LEU A 360 -1.58 -11.01 14.36
CA LEU A 360 -1.96 -11.43 12.99
C LEU A 360 -1.83 -12.95 12.83
N PHE A 361 -0.73 -13.52 13.29
CA PHE A 361 -0.50 -14.96 13.27
C PHE A 361 -1.65 -15.71 13.98
N ALA A 362 -2.17 -15.19 15.09
CA ALA A 362 -3.28 -15.78 15.84
C ALA A 362 -4.56 -15.94 15.00
N ILE A 363 -4.81 -15.04 14.05
CA ILE A 363 -5.94 -15.11 13.10
C ILE A 363 -5.82 -16.34 12.20
N PHE A 364 -4.62 -16.62 11.69
CA PHE A 364 -4.34 -17.75 10.79
C PHE A 364 -4.03 -19.06 11.51
N ASN A 365 -3.65 -19.00 12.79
CA ASN A 365 -3.33 -20.19 13.60
C ASN A 365 -4.54 -21.08 13.88
N GLN A 366 -5.76 -20.63 13.56
CA GLN A 366 -7.02 -21.36 13.78
C GLN A 366 -7.46 -22.16 12.55
N THR A 367 -6.54 -22.61 11.71
CA THR A 367 -6.80 -23.47 10.55
C THR A 367 -6.49 -24.93 10.87
N ALA A 368 -7.29 -25.85 10.33
CA ALA A 368 -7.24 -27.28 10.66
C ALA A 368 -6.07 -28.03 9.98
N ASP A 369 -5.41 -27.38 9.03
CA ASP A 369 -4.29 -28.00 8.32
C ASP A 369 -3.09 -28.28 9.24
N ALA A 370 -2.40 -29.33 8.88
CA ALA A 370 -1.13 -29.73 9.42
C ALA A 370 -0.18 -30.04 8.24
N ASP A 371 1.11 -30.03 8.51
CA ASP A 371 2.11 -30.40 7.50
C ASP A 371 2.14 -31.94 7.36
N THR A 372 1.28 -32.45 6.48
CA THR A 372 1.13 -33.89 6.24
C THR A 372 1.12 -34.17 4.72
N PRO A 373 1.65 -35.33 4.28
CA PRO A 373 1.73 -35.64 2.86
C PRO A 373 0.38 -35.63 2.10
N ASP A 374 -0.73 -35.85 2.80
CA ASP A 374 -2.08 -35.85 2.23
C ASP A 374 -2.75 -34.47 2.18
N GLU A 375 -2.04 -33.43 2.65
CA GLU A 375 -2.42 -32.00 2.59
C GLU A 375 -3.84 -31.70 3.12
N LYS A 376 -4.34 -32.46 4.06
CA LYS A 376 -5.67 -32.19 4.65
C LYS A 376 -5.71 -30.85 5.41
N PRO A 377 -6.91 -30.21 5.45
CA PRO A 377 -8.17 -30.60 4.82
C PRO A 377 -8.15 -30.40 3.29
N THR A 378 -8.88 -31.27 2.59
CA THR A 378 -9.04 -31.19 1.13
C THR A 378 -10.52 -31.20 0.74
N LEU A 379 -10.85 -30.46 -0.31
CA LEU A 379 -12.15 -30.49 -0.96
C LEU A 379 -12.14 -31.56 -2.07
N ALA A 380 -13.06 -32.53 -2.00
CA ALA A 380 -13.24 -33.49 -3.08
C ALA A 380 -14.18 -32.91 -4.15
N MET A 381 -13.69 -32.79 -5.36
CA MET A 381 -14.41 -32.22 -6.50
C MET A 381 -14.50 -33.21 -7.65
N LYS A 382 -15.61 -33.14 -8.43
CA LYS A 382 -15.73 -33.80 -9.74
C LYS A 382 -15.71 -32.72 -10.80
N VAL A 383 -14.74 -32.77 -11.66
CA VAL A 383 -14.57 -31.80 -12.75
C VAL A 383 -14.82 -32.47 -14.09
N ASP A 384 -15.83 -31.97 -14.79
CA ASP A 384 -16.14 -32.39 -16.14
C ASP A 384 -15.20 -31.70 -17.13
N LEU A 385 -14.38 -32.48 -17.80
CA LEU A 385 -13.49 -32.02 -18.86
C LEU A 385 -13.95 -32.58 -20.20
N ALA A 386 -14.16 -31.70 -21.17
CA ALA A 386 -14.77 -32.04 -22.46
C ALA A 386 -14.06 -33.16 -23.27
N TRP A 387 -12.83 -33.47 -22.91
CA TRP A 387 -12.01 -34.51 -23.56
C TRP A 387 -11.90 -35.80 -22.73
N LEU A 388 -12.57 -35.92 -21.60
CA LEU A 388 -12.62 -37.11 -20.77
C LEU A 388 -13.99 -37.78 -20.86
N ASP A 389 -14.01 -39.13 -20.91
CA ASP A 389 -15.23 -39.91 -20.92
C ASP A 389 -15.98 -39.94 -19.58
N ALA A 390 -15.31 -39.54 -18.50
CA ALA A 390 -15.86 -39.46 -17.15
C ALA A 390 -15.27 -38.24 -16.38
N PRO A 391 -16.01 -37.68 -15.40
CA PRO A 391 -15.50 -36.61 -14.56
C PRO A 391 -14.17 -36.99 -13.89
N LEU A 392 -13.24 -36.04 -13.85
CA LEU A 392 -11.99 -36.16 -13.10
C LEU A 392 -12.28 -35.92 -11.62
N GLU A 393 -11.90 -36.85 -10.75
CA GLU A 393 -11.91 -36.61 -9.30
C GLU A 393 -10.64 -35.87 -8.88
N ALA A 394 -10.83 -34.70 -8.27
CA ALA A 394 -9.76 -33.87 -7.74
C ALA A 394 -9.91 -33.73 -6.22
N LYS A 395 -8.81 -33.78 -5.49
CA LYS A 395 -8.74 -33.42 -4.07
C LYS A 395 -7.87 -32.19 -3.94
N VAL A 396 -8.49 -31.06 -3.62
CA VAL A 396 -7.83 -29.75 -3.60
C VAL A 396 -7.62 -29.32 -2.16
N PRO A 397 -6.40 -28.96 -1.74
CA PRO A 397 -6.14 -28.41 -0.42
C PRO A 397 -6.90 -27.10 -0.21
N VAL A 398 -7.65 -27.01 0.88
CA VAL A 398 -8.45 -25.83 1.27
C VAL A 398 -8.20 -25.47 2.73
N LEU A 399 -8.59 -24.25 3.12
CA LEU A 399 -8.66 -23.92 4.54
C LEU A 399 -9.96 -24.43 5.16
N GLU A 400 -9.85 -24.80 6.42
CA GLU A 400 -10.98 -25.12 7.29
C GLU A 400 -10.65 -24.64 8.71
N ARG A 401 -11.62 -24.02 9.39
CA ARG A 401 -11.45 -23.61 10.78
C ARG A 401 -11.37 -24.85 11.68
N VAL A 402 -10.46 -24.84 12.66
CA VAL A 402 -10.46 -25.84 13.73
C VAL A 402 -11.78 -25.78 14.52
N ALA A 403 -12.24 -26.93 15.00
CA ALA A 403 -13.37 -26.99 15.92
C ALA A 403 -13.08 -26.14 17.19
N GLU A 404 -14.14 -25.61 17.81
CA GLU A 404 -14.00 -24.71 18.97
C GLU A 404 -13.19 -25.37 20.12
N GLU A 405 -13.37 -26.68 20.33
CA GLU A 405 -12.67 -27.46 21.36
C GLU A 405 -11.18 -27.68 21.03
N ALA A 406 -10.79 -27.48 19.77
CA ALA A 406 -9.42 -27.62 19.27
C ALA A 406 -8.73 -26.28 19.00
N ARG A 407 -9.32 -25.16 19.42
CA ARG A 407 -8.71 -23.84 19.27
C ARG A 407 -7.34 -23.81 19.92
N ARG A 408 -6.37 -23.26 19.17
CA ARG A 408 -4.98 -23.14 19.62
C ARG A 408 -4.76 -21.83 20.36
N GLU A 409 -4.11 -21.89 21.49
CA GLU A 409 -3.49 -20.71 22.08
C GLU A 409 -2.36 -20.22 21.18
N THR A 410 -2.27 -18.91 20.98
CA THR A 410 -1.17 -18.31 20.27
C THR A 410 -0.25 -17.56 21.23
N ARG A 411 1.04 -17.79 21.09
CA ARG A 411 2.09 -17.16 21.89
C ARG A 411 3.09 -16.46 20.99
N ILE A 412 3.73 -15.43 21.50
CA ILE A 412 4.89 -14.83 20.86
C ILE A 412 6.00 -15.88 20.82
N LEU A 413 6.63 -16.02 19.66
CA LEU A 413 7.76 -16.94 19.47
C LEU A 413 9.06 -16.13 19.52
N ALA A 414 9.80 -16.22 20.61
CA ALA A 414 11.06 -15.47 20.77
C ALA A 414 12.03 -15.77 19.63
N GLY A 415 12.48 -14.71 18.96
CA GLY A 415 13.34 -14.82 17.77
C GLY A 415 12.70 -15.60 16.61
N GLY A 416 11.37 -15.70 16.55
CA GLY A 416 10.62 -16.45 15.54
C GLY A 416 10.66 -17.97 15.71
N SER A 417 11.24 -18.49 16.78
CA SER A 417 11.44 -19.93 16.99
C SER A 417 10.20 -20.59 17.58
N PHE A 418 9.62 -21.57 16.86
CA PHE A 418 8.47 -22.36 17.36
C PHE A 418 8.78 -23.13 18.66
N LEU A 419 10.07 -23.34 18.96
CA LEU A 419 10.52 -23.99 20.21
C LEU A 419 10.60 -23.04 21.41
N SER A 420 10.39 -21.74 21.20
CA SER A 420 10.55 -20.71 22.23
C SER A 420 9.28 -19.85 22.42
N PRO A 421 8.13 -20.46 22.74
CA PRO A 421 6.89 -19.72 22.99
C PRO A 421 7.00 -18.95 24.32
N THR A 422 6.48 -17.70 24.33
CA THR A 422 6.48 -16.82 25.50
C THR A 422 5.05 -16.38 25.87
N GLU A 423 4.73 -15.09 25.85
CA GLU A 423 3.44 -14.54 26.27
C GLU A 423 2.30 -14.93 25.34
N LEU A 424 1.11 -15.09 25.90
CA LEU A 424 -0.13 -15.28 25.13
C LEU A 424 -0.52 -13.98 24.42
N VAL A 425 -1.03 -14.11 23.19
CA VAL A 425 -1.57 -12.99 22.44
C VAL A 425 -2.96 -13.31 21.90
N GLU A 426 -3.82 -12.29 21.89
CA GLU A 426 -5.12 -12.33 21.25
C GLU A 426 -5.02 -11.90 19.78
N PRO A 427 -5.91 -12.39 18.89
CA PRO A 427 -5.95 -11.96 17.50
C PRO A 427 -6.07 -10.45 17.32
N GLY A 428 -5.46 -9.90 16.29
CA GLY A 428 -5.51 -8.47 15.99
C GLY A 428 -4.66 -8.08 14.80
N VAL A 429 -4.65 -6.79 14.51
CA VAL A 429 -3.86 -6.17 13.43
C VAL A 429 -2.94 -5.09 14.02
N PRO A 430 -1.86 -4.70 13.31
CA PRO A 430 -1.00 -3.60 13.73
C PRO A 430 -1.78 -2.30 13.99
N ALA A 431 -1.47 -1.62 15.09
CA ALA A 431 -2.16 -0.40 15.52
C ALA A 431 -2.06 0.71 14.46
N VAL A 432 -0.94 0.78 13.73
CA VAL A 432 -0.74 1.77 12.67
C VAL A 432 -1.79 1.66 11.55
N LEU A 433 -2.34 0.48 11.29
CA LEU A 433 -3.40 0.28 10.31
C LEU A 433 -4.79 0.73 10.82
N LEU A 434 -4.92 1.01 12.10
CA LEU A 434 -6.18 1.47 12.69
C LEU A 434 -6.35 3.00 12.57
N ALA A 435 -5.27 3.75 12.36
CA ALA A 435 -5.24 5.20 12.11
C ALA A 435 -6.27 5.98 12.92
N ASP A 436 -6.07 6.17 14.22
CA ASP A 436 -6.92 6.95 15.16
C ASP A 436 -8.43 6.60 15.14
N ARG A 437 -8.79 5.43 14.63
CA ARG A 437 -10.19 4.97 14.49
C ARG A 437 -10.75 4.56 15.84
N ILE A 438 -11.38 5.49 16.51
CA ILE A 438 -12.14 5.23 17.72
C ILE A 438 -13.35 4.35 17.36
N GLY A 439 -13.36 3.11 17.84
CA GLY A 439 -14.52 2.21 17.75
C GLY A 439 -14.45 1.10 16.69
N VAL A 440 -13.35 0.92 15.96
CA VAL A 440 -13.14 -0.27 15.13
C VAL A 440 -12.76 -1.45 16.02
N SER A 441 -13.54 -2.52 15.95
CA SER A 441 -13.20 -3.76 16.67
C SER A 441 -12.00 -4.44 16.00
N MET A 442 -11.06 -4.95 16.81
CA MET A 442 -9.95 -5.76 16.32
C MET A 442 -10.48 -7.04 15.64
N PRO A 443 -10.01 -7.37 14.43
CA PRO A 443 -10.36 -8.64 13.78
C PRO A 443 -9.92 -9.83 14.62
N ARG A 444 -10.81 -10.79 14.81
CA ARG A 444 -10.58 -11.99 15.65
C ARG A 444 -10.44 -13.27 14.83
N ASP A 445 -10.82 -13.22 13.57
CA ASP A 445 -10.71 -14.33 12.63
C ASP A 445 -10.48 -13.84 11.19
N ARG A 446 -10.35 -14.77 10.25
CA ARG A 446 -10.06 -14.49 8.84
C ARG A 446 -11.18 -13.72 8.14
N LEU A 447 -12.45 -13.93 8.53
CA LEU A 447 -13.58 -13.21 7.94
C LEU A 447 -13.61 -11.74 8.39
N GLU A 448 -13.39 -11.51 9.70
CA GLU A 448 -13.28 -10.14 10.23
C GLU A 448 -12.02 -9.43 9.67
N LEU A 449 -10.92 -10.16 9.47
CA LEU A 449 -9.72 -9.62 8.80
C LEU A 449 -10.01 -9.21 7.36
N ALA A 450 -10.67 -10.07 6.58
CA ALA A 450 -11.03 -9.74 5.19
C ALA A 450 -11.91 -8.49 5.12
N ALA A 451 -12.91 -8.39 6.01
CA ALA A 451 -13.76 -7.20 6.10
C ALA A 451 -12.95 -5.93 6.49
N PHE A 452 -11.98 -6.06 7.40
CA PHE A 452 -11.08 -4.96 7.79
C PHE A 452 -10.20 -4.48 6.63
N LEU A 453 -9.61 -5.41 5.87
CA LEU A 453 -8.75 -5.07 4.73
C LEU A 453 -9.48 -4.24 3.67
N PHE A 454 -10.74 -4.53 3.40
CA PHE A 454 -11.55 -3.84 2.39
C PHE A 454 -12.48 -2.75 2.97
N ALA A 455 -12.35 -2.46 4.26
CA ALA A 455 -13.09 -1.35 4.87
C ALA A 455 -12.72 -0.01 4.20
N ALA A 456 -13.71 0.89 4.13
CA ALA A 456 -13.53 2.19 3.49
C ALA A 456 -12.39 3.01 4.11
N GLU A 457 -12.15 2.78 5.36
CA GLU A 457 -11.13 3.46 6.15
C GLU A 457 -9.74 2.79 6.06
N ASN A 458 -9.60 1.60 5.48
CA ASN A 458 -8.28 1.00 5.31
C ASN A 458 -7.42 1.88 4.39
N PRO A 459 -6.24 2.32 4.83
CA PRO A 459 -5.45 3.28 4.07
C PRO A 459 -4.73 2.67 2.86
N LEU A 460 -4.55 1.35 2.85
CA LEU A 460 -3.60 0.69 1.96
C LEU A 460 -4.24 -0.17 0.88
N THR A 461 -5.20 -1.05 1.20
CA THR A 461 -5.67 -2.08 0.25
C THR A 461 -6.04 -1.52 -1.13
N ALA A 462 -6.82 -0.44 -1.17
CA ALA A 462 -7.22 0.14 -2.45
C ALA A 462 -6.04 0.74 -3.22
N ARG A 463 -5.13 1.43 -2.53
CA ARG A 463 -3.92 2.00 -3.13
C ARG A 463 -2.99 0.91 -3.67
N VAL A 464 -2.78 -0.15 -2.90
CA VAL A 464 -1.90 -1.27 -3.27
C VAL A 464 -2.44 -1.99 -4.50
N LEU A 465 -3.73 -2.33 -4.52
CA LEU A 465 -4.34 -2.98 -5.67
C LEU A 465 -4.34 -2.08 -6.91
N ALA A 466 -4.72 -0.81 -6.77
CA ALA A 466 -4.67 0.15 -7.87
C ALA A 466 -3.26 0.33 -8.43
N ASN A 467 -2.25 0.43 -7.56
CA ASN A 467 -0.84 0.55 -7.95
C ASN A 467 -0.32 -0.70 -8.66
N ARG A 468 -0.68 -1.89 -8.20
CA ARG A 468 -0.31 -3.16 -8.85
C ARG A 468 -0.95 -3.29 -10.25
N ILE A 469 -2.23 -2.90 -10.39
CA ILE A 469 -2.91 -2.88 -11.69
C ILE A 469 -2.26 -1.84 -12.62
N TRP A 470 -1.90 -0.67 -12.10
CA TRP A 470 -1.16 0.35 -12.84
C TRP A 470 0.19 -0.17 -13.33
N ALA A 471 0.96 -0.83 -12.47
CA ALA A 471 2.24 -1.42 -12.82
C ALA A 471 2.14 -2.47 -13.93
N GLU A 472 1.06 -3.28 -13.96
CA GLU A 472 0.80 -4.25 -15.03
C GLU A 472 0.56 -3.61 -16.40
N LEU A 473 0.02 -2.38 -16.43
CA LEU A 473 -0.26 -1.65 -17.66
C LEU A 473 0.92 -0.79 -18.13
N PHE A 474 1.61 -0.14 -17.20
CA PHE A 474 2.64 0.86 -17.50
C PHE A 474 4.08 0.37 -17.22
N GLY A 475 4.23 -0.83 -16.67
CA GLY A 475 5.53 -1.46 -16.36
C GLY A 475 6.18 -0.97 -15.06
N THR A 476 5.71 0.15 -14.49
CA THR A 476 6.18 0.68 -13.21
C THR A 476 4.98 1.22 -12.44
N GLY A 477 4.92 0.94 -11.14
CA GLY A 477 3.88 1.47 -10.26
C GLY A 477 4.05 2.98 -10.00
N ILE A 478 2.99 3.65 -9.60
CA ILE A 478 3.05 5.02 -9.04
C ILE A 478 3.92 5.03 -7.80
N VAL A 479 3.81 3.97 -6.98
CA VAL A 479 4.81 3.54 -5.99
C VAL A 479 5.64 2.46 -6.65
N GLU A 480 6.92 2.74 -6.91
CA GLU A 480 7.82 1.84 -7.65
C GLU A 480 8.02 0.50 -6.93
N THR A 481 8.13 0.54 -5.60
CA THR A 481 8.22 -0.63 -4.73
C THR A 481 6.84 -1.21 -4.47
N VAL A 482 6.30 -1.98 -5.42
CA VAL A 482 4.90 -2.46 -5.39
C VAL A 482 4.56 -3.36 -4.18
N GLU A 483 5.56 -3.99 -3.56
CA GLU A 483 5.45 -4.82 -2.37
C GLU A 483 5.73 -4.06 -1.07
N ASP A 484 6.27 -2.83 -1.15
CA ASP A 484 6.69 -2.05 0.01
C ASP A 484 6.22 -0.60 -0.08
N PHE A 485 5.10 -0.31 0.59
CA PHE A 485 4.54 1.01 0.84
C PHE A 485 4.96 1.56 2.20
N GLY A 486 5.77 0.77 2.94
CA GLY A 486 6.28 1.14 4.25
C GLY A 486 7.33 2.24 4.20
N ILE A 487 7.98 2.43 5.34
CA ILE A 487 8.95 3.52 5.56
C ILE A 487 10.16 3.43 4.62
N GLN A 488 10.54 2.22 4.18
CA GLN A 488 11.65 2.00 3.26
C GLN A 488 11.23 1.99 1.78
N GLY A 489 9.93 1.91 1.52
CA GLY A 489 9.38 1.95 0.17
C GLY A 489 9.57 3.31 -0.51
N SER A 490 9.48 3.30 -1.83
CA SER A 490 9.51 4.53 -2.63
C SER A 490 8.27 5.39 -2.37
N PRO A 491 8.40 6.70 -2.25
CA PRO A 491 7.23 7.57 -2.21
C PRO A 491 6.48 7.52 -3.55
N PRO A 492 5.17 7.77 -3.56
CA PRO A 492 4.41 7.82 -4.80
C PRO A 492 4.89 8.98 -5.68
N SER A 493 5.09 8.70 -6.97
CA SER A 493 5.45 9.74 -7.96
C SER A 493 4.33 10.76 -8.18
N HIS A 494 3.06 10.31 -8.06
CA HIS A 494 1.84 11.09 -8.22
C HIS A 494 0.87 10.72 -7.07
N PRO A 495 1.01 11.31 -5.86
CA PRO A 495 0.23 10.91 -4.70
C PRO A 495 -1.28 11.18 -4.88
N GLU A 496 -1.65 12.30 -5.52
CA GLU A 496 -3.04 12.66 -5.80
C GLU A 496 -3.68 11.66 -6.78
N LEU A 497 -2.95 11.24 -7.80
CA LEU A 497 -3.39 10.22 -8.75
C LEU A 497 -3.56 8.86 -8.06
N LEU A 498 -2.64 8.46 -7.18
CA LEU A 498 -2.75 7.20 -6.45
C LEU A 498 -4.03 7.16 -5.60
N ASP A 499 -4.35 8.26 -4.92
CA ASP A 499 -5.57 8.39 -4.13
C ASP A 499 -6.83 8.38 -5.00
N ALA A 500 -6.80 9.08 -6.14
CA ALA A 500 -7.91 9.08 -7.10
C ALA A 500 -8.17 7.67 -7.66
N LEU A 501 -7.13 6.94 -8.03
CA LEU A 501 -7.23 5.55 -8.50
C LEU A 501 -7.80 4.62 -7.42
N ALA A 502 -7.32 4.75 -6.17
CA ALA A 502 -7.80 3.96 -5.04
C ALA A 502 -9.29 4.23 -4.75
N ASN A 503 -9.70 5.49 -4.73
CA ASN A 503 -11.09 5.88 -4.53
C ASN A 503 -11.99 5.39 -5.68
N ALA A 504 -11.56 5.58 -6.93
CA ALA A 504 -12.31 5.13 -8.10
C ALA A 504 -12.52 3.60 -8.11
N LEU A 505 -11.51 2.82 -7.76
CA LEU A 505 -11.62 1.36 -7.67
C LEU A 505 -12.71 0.95 -6.66
N ARG A 506 -12.79 1.63 -5.51
CA ARG A 506 -13.82 1.41 -4.48
C ARG A 506 -15.20 1.87 -4.93
N GLU A 507 -15.31 3.08 -5.45
CA GLU A 507 -16.58 3.70 -5.90
C GLU A 507 -17.21 2.94 -7.07
N GLN A 508 -16.40 2.31 -7.91
CA GLN A 508 -16.84 1.43 -9.00
C GLN A 508 -17.24 0.03 -8.50
N GLY A 509 -17.31 -0.20 -7.19
CA GLY A 509 -17.68 -1.47 -6.57
C GLY A 509 -16.61 -2.54 -6.75
N TRP A 510 -15.35 -2.15 -6.73
CA TRP A 510 -14.20 -3.04 -6.85
C TRP A 510 -14.15 -3.84 -8.18
N SER A 511 -14.83 -3.35 -9.23
CA SER A 511 -14.85 -3.96 -10.56
C SER A 511 -13.52 -3.73 -11.27
N LEU A 512 -12.78 -4.81 -11.51
CA LEU A 512 -11.52 -4.74 -12.26
C LEU A 512 -11.76 -4.28 -13.71
N LYS A 513 -12.82 -4.77 -14.36
CA LYS A 513 -13.12 -4.42 -15.76
C LYS A 513 -13.49 -2.95 -15.93
N ARG A 514 -14.29 -2.39 -15.02
CA ARG A 514 -14.64 -0.95 -15.05
C ARG A 514 -13.41 -0.09 -14.82
N PHE A 515 -12.60 -0.44 -13.83
CA PHE A 515 -11.37 0.28 -13.53
C PHE A 515 -10.42 0.28 -14.72
N LEU A 516 -10.14 -0.89 -15.29
CA LEU A 516 -9.27 -1.02 -16.46
C LEU A 516 -9.82 -0.24 -17.66
N ARG A 517 -11.12 -0.25 -17.89
CA ARG A 517 -11.75 0.51 -18.96
C ARG A 517 -11.42 2.00 -18.87
N GLU A 518 -11.55 2.60 -17.69
CA GLU A 518 -11.23 4.01 -17.49
C GLU A 518 -9.75 4.29 -17.75
N VAL A 519 -8.86 3.44 -17.23
CA VAL A 519 -7.41 3.63 -17.38
C VAL A 519 -6.99 3.50 -18.85
N VAL A 520 -7.40 2.42 -19.56
CA VAL A 520 -6.95 2.19 -20.94
C VAL A 520 -7.61 3.08 -21.98
N THR A 521 -8.65 3.85 -21.60
CA THR A 521 -9.29 4.84 -22.48
C THR A 521 -8.88 6.27 -22.13
N SER A 522 -7.97 6.50 -21.18
CA SER A 522 -7.33 7.80 -20.96
C SER A 522 -6.42 8.17 -22.14
N GLU A 523 -6.01 9.43 -22.23
CA GLU A 523 -5.07 9.87 -23.26
C GLU A 523 -3.61 9.51 -22.90
N THR A 524 -3.37 9.20 -21.62
CA THR A 524 -2.10 8.72 -21.09
C THR A 524 -1.82 7.30 -21.56
#